data_f09b31f193e400bf21ad169e610a6939
#
_entry.id   f09b31f193e400bf21ad169e610a6939
#
_cell.length_a   1.000
_cell.length_b   1.000
_cell.length_c   1.000
_cell.angle_alpha   90.00
_cell.angle_beta   90.00
_cell.angle_gamma   90.00
#
_symmetry.space_group_name_H-M   'P 1'
#
loop_
_entity.id
_entity.type
_entity.pdbx_description
1 polymer ?
#
loop_
_entity_poly.entity_id
_entity_poly.type
_entity_poly.pdbx_seq_one_letter_code
_entity_poly.pdbx_strand_id
1 'polypeptide(L)'
;MIDPYSEQQIGDVDRSLSVIVLAGFVSMYSMRFCDAMLPEFGNMFNLSDGEAAQALSYYAIGYGLMQLFSGAIADRVGKVATVRICILGGAIGALMCAMASRFEMILLGRLITGFFSGGIIPMIIAWLGDNVPTSQRQSRLATLMSATVLGTMTGQWTGGLIVAWMGWHIAFYFLVVFFLVVAWRLSVVPSDKNHVASKATWPVLVKAHLAQVRRLFFIASARRVLLIGLVEGLLTYAAIAFIPTHLHQSFGVSAAVAGGVLAFYSLGGFAYARSAKALLRRFSSQQLLRAGTLLQFVGFFGLAVSPSWALDMGLCMLTGFGLLMVHNAIQLQATEISAQRGAGVSMFVLMLFLGQTLNAWFGGKVVDAWAANGVFYVAAIGSLLVSWMLANHLRQQSVSIP
;
A
#
# COMPACT_ATOMS: atom_id res chain seq x y z
N MET A 1 -13.20 -26.14 -26.70
CA MET A 1 -13.88 -25.77 -25.45
C MET A 1 -14.52 -24.42 -25.70
N ILE A 2 -15.86 -24.39 -25.86
CA ILE A 2 -16.62 -23.15 -26.16
C ILE A 2 -16.52 -22.28 -24.89
N ASP A 3 -16.03 -21.04 -25.03
CA ASP A 3 -15.99 -20.06 -23.94
C ASP A 3 -17.44 -19.79 -23.49
N PRO A 4 -17.82 -20.02 -22.23
CA PRO A 4 -19.19 -19.89 -21.75
C PRO A 4 -19.66 -18.42 -21.69
N TYR A 5 -18.80 -17.46 -22.02
CA TYR A 5 -19.12 -16.04 -22.00
C TYR A 5 -19.42 -15.52 -23.40
N SER A 6 -20.57 -14.88 -23.59
CA SER A 6 -20.91 -14.19 -24.83
C SER A 6 -20.02 -12.93 -25.01
N GLU A 7 -19.76 -12.51 -26.26
CA GLU A 7 -18.99 -11.27 -26.55
C GLU A 7 -19.58 -10.04 -25.82
N GLN A 8 -20.90 -10.00 -25.66
CA GLN A 8 -21.60 -8.92 -24.95
C GLN A 8 -21.27 -8.95 -23.42
N GLN A 9 -21.20 -10.14 -22.81
CA GLN A 9 -20.81 -10.29 -21.39
C GLN A 9 -19.35 -9.88 -21.17
N ILE A 10 -18.46 -10.19 -22.09
CA ILE A 10 -17.06 -9.76 -22.05
C ILE A 10 -16.96 -8.23 -22.14
N GLY A 11 -17.72 -7.59 -23.03
CA GLY A 11 -17.76 -6.13 -23.18
C GLY A 11 -18.28 -5.41 -21.93
N ASP A 12 -19.28 -5.95 -21.27
CA ASP A 12 -19.83 -5.40 -20.01
C ASP A 12 -18.86 -5.56 -18.85
N VAL A 13 -18.14 -6.68 -18.77
CA VAL A 13 -17.09 -6.90 -17.79
C VAL A 13 -15.94 -5.92 -18.00
N ASP A 14 -15.52 -5.66 -19.23
CA ASP A 14 -14.44 -4.73 -19.55
C ASP A 14 -14.77 -3.27 -19.21
N ARG A 15 -16.01 -2.84 -19.47
CA ARG A 15 -16.49 -1.50 -19.03
C ARG A 15 -16.50 -1.38 -17.51
N SER A 16 -17.02 -2.39 -16.83
CA SER A 16 -17.03 -2.42 -15.36
C SER A 16 -15.61 -2.43 -14.79
N LEU A 17 -14.71 -3.21 -15.37
CA LEU A 17 -13.33 -3.32 -14.96
C LEU A 17 -12.58 -1.98 -15.04
N SER A 18 -12.76 -1.22 -16.13
CA SER A 18 -12.08 0.07 -16.29
C SER A 18 -12.45 1.05 -15.17
N VAL A 19 -13.71 1.05 -14.73
CA VAL A 19 -14.19 1.90 -13.64
C VAL A 19 -13.73 1.37 -12.27
N ILE A 20 -13.79 0.06 -12.06
CA ILE A 20 -13.38 -0.58 -10.79
C ILE A 20 -11.87 -0.43 -10.58
N VAL A 21 -11.06 -0.53 -11.63
CA VAL A 21 -9.61 -0.31 -11.61
C VAL A 21 -9.27 1.14 -11.24
N LEU A 22 -10.09 2.12 -11.65
CA LEU A 22 -9.94 3.51 -11.24
C LEU A 22 -10.14 3.69 -9.72
N ALA A 23 -10.99 2.87 -9.08
CA ALA A 23 -11.09 2.87 -7.61
C ALA A 23 -9.80 2.35 -6.95
N GLY A 24 -9.14 1.35 -7.53
CA GLY A 24 -7.81 0.91 -7.09
C GLY A 24 -6.74 2.00 -7.24
N PHE A 25 -6.78 2.74 -8.35
CA PHE A 25 -5.91 3.88 -8.59
C PHE A 25 -6.08 4.95 -7.50
N VAL A 26 -7.31 5.43 -7.25
CA VAL A 26 -7.55 6.51 -6.26
C VAL A 26 -7.24 6.06 -4.84
N SER A 27 -7.42 4.78 -4.50
CA SER A 27 -7.01 4.22 -3.20
C SER A 27 -5.49 4.40 -2.97
N MET A 28 -4.67 4.01 -3.95
CA MET A 28 -3.22 4.13 -3.85
C MET A 28 -2.73 5.57 -4.01
N TYR A 29 -3.41 6.37 -4.83
CA TYR A 29 -3.19 7.81 -4.94
C TYR A 29 -3.36 8.47 -3.57
N SER A 30 -4.50 8.24 -2.89
CA SER A 30 -4.81 8.83 -1.58
C SER A 30 -3.84 8.38 -0.48
N MET A 31 -3.28 7.19 -0.60
CA MET A 31 -2.31 6.66 0.35
C MET A 31 -1.02 7.48 0.34
N ARG A 32 -0.48 7.78 -0.83
CA ARG A 32 0.84 8.40 -1.00
C ARG A 32 0.82 9.89 -1.32
N PHE A 33 -0.34 10.42 -1.56
CA PHE A 33 -0.58 11.82 -1.86
C PHE A 33 -0.09 12.78 -0.75
N CYS A 34 -0.12 12.34 0.50
CA CYS A 34 0.25 13.14 1.67
C CYS A 34 1.76 13.10 1.99
N ASP A 35 2.54 12.25 1.33
CA ASP A 35 3.96 12.02 1.68
C ASP A 35 4.80 13.31 1.59
N ALA A 36 4.56 14.15 0.56
CA ALA A 36 5.29 15.39 0.36
C ALA A 36 4.77 16.58 1.20
N MET A 37 3.72 16.39 2.01
CA MET A 37 3.10 17.45 2.83
C MET A 37 3.69 17.53 4.24
N LEU A 38 4.47 16.53 4.67
CA LEU A 38 4.95 16.43 6.05
C LEU A 38 5.73 17.67 6.52
N PRO A 39 6.68 18.22 5.74
CA PRO A 39 7.39 19.44 6.17
C PRO A 39 6.45 20.64 6.34
N GLU A 40 5.41 20.75 5.52
CA GLU A 40 4.43 21.84 5.63
C GLU A 40 3.55 21.71 6.88
N PHE A 41 3.16 20.48 7.24
CA PHE A 41 2.46 20.24 8.51
C PHE A 41 3.34 20.57 9.71
N GLY A 42 4.63 20.19 9.68
CA GLY A 42 5.60 20.54 10.70
C GLY A 42 5.66 22.06 10.93
N ASN A 43 5.79 22.82 9.87
CA ASN A 43 5.87 24.28 9.91
C ASN A 43 4.55 24.93 10.37
N MET A 44 3.40 24.50 9.82
CA MET A 44 2.11 25.11 10.10
C MET A 44 1.61 24.85 11.52
N PHE A 45 1.80 23.63 12.02
CA PHE A 45 1.30 23.19 13.33
C PHE A 45 2.39 23.17 14.42
N ASN A 46 3.59 23.64 14.07
CA ASN A 46 4.78 23.64 14.98
C ASN A 46 5.07 22.25 15.57
N LEU A 47 5.15 21.25 14.68
CA LEU A 47 5.35 19.85 15.02
C LEU A 47 6.78 19.42 14.69
N SER A 48 7.30 18.43 15.42
CA SER A 48 8.49 17.70 14.99
C SER A 48 8.18 16.86 13.73
N ASP A 49 9.23 16.44 12.99
CA ASP A 49 9.07 15.59 11.80
C ASP A 49 8.41 14.26 12.13
N GLY A 50 8.69 13.71 13.33
CA GLY A 50 8.05 12.49 13.83
C GLY A 50 6.56 12.69 14.10
N GLU A 51 6.16 13.84 14.65
CA GLU A 51 4.75 14.17 14.87
C GLU A 51 4.02 14.36 13.54
N ALA A 52 4.59 15.11 12.60
CA ALA A 52 4.02 15.29 11.26
C ALA A 52 3.82 13.96 10.52
N ALA A 53 4.78 13.01 10.64
CA ALA A 53 4.69 11.68 10.04
C ALA A 53 3.52 10.83 10.59
N GLN A 54 2.91 11.20 11.73
CA GLN A 54 1.71 10.54 12.22
C GLN A 54 0.54 10.61 11.22
N ALA A 55 0.48 11.64 10.35
CA ALA A 55 -0.53 11.72 9.30
C ALA A 55 -0.51 10.50 8.34
N LEU A 56 0.66 9.93 8.09
CA LEU A 56 0.79 8.70 7.28
C LEU A 56 0.44 7.46 8.11
N SER A 57 0.80 7.44 9.39
CA SER A 57 0.54 6.31 10.29
C SER A 57 -0.94 6.12 10.57
N TYR A 58 -1.68 7.19 10.79
CA TYR A 58 -3.13 7.10 11.00
C TYR A 58 -3.83 6.56 9.76
N TYR A 59 -3.37 6.91 8.56
CA TYR A 59 -3.86 6.26 7.34
C TYR A 59 -3.52 4.77 7.33
N ALA A 60 -2.29 4.41 7.66
CA ALA A 60 -1.83 3.02 7.71
C ALA A 60 -2.61 2.17 8.71
N ILE A 61 -2.88 2.71 9.92
CA ILE A 61 -3.75 2.06 10.92
C ILE A 61 -5.13 1.79 10.33
N GLY A 62 -5.77 2.82 9.78
CA GLY A 62 -7.09 2.67 9.16
C GLY A 62 -7.10 1.61 8.08
N TYR A 63 -6.14 1.67 7.17
CA TYR A 63 -6.01 0.72 6.05
C TYR A 63 -5.83 -0.72 6.54
N GLY A 64 -4.95 -0.93 7.52
CA GLY A 64 -4.73 -2.23 8.15
C GLY A 64 -5.97 -2.76 8.86
N LEU A 65 -6.67 -1.91 9.64
CA LEU A 65 -7.88 -2.29 10.35
C LEU A 65 -8.98 -2.78 9.41
N MET A 66 -9.15 -2.15 8.24
CA MET A 66 -10.15 -2.57 7.26
C MET A 66 -9.91 -3.98 6.73
N GLN A 67 -8.67 -4.49 6.75
CA GLN A 67 -8.37 -5.87 6.38
C GLN A 67 -9.11 -6.89 7.26
N LEU A 68 -9.43 -6.52 8.52
CA LEU A 68 -10.16 -7.36 9.45
C LEU A 68 -11.67 -7.42 9.16
N PHE A 69 -12.21 -6.45 8.43
CA PHE A 69 -13.66 -6.31 8.25
C PHE A 69 -14.11 -6.45 6.79
N SER A 70 -13.20 -6.27 5.83
CA SER A 70 -13.52 -6.21 4.40
C SER A 70 -14.27 -7.45 3.89
N GLY A 71 -13.88 -8.66 4.32
CA GLY A 71 -14.57 -9.90 3.96
C GLY A 71 -16.00 -9.96 4.50
N ALA A 72 -16.18 -9.66 5.79
CA ALA A 72 -17.50 -9.68 6.43
C ALA A 72 -18.46 -8.63 5.81
N ILE A 73 -17.94 -7.47 5.43
CA ILE A 73 -18.73 -6.43 4.75
C ILE A 73 -19.15 -6.93 3.35
N ALA A 74 -18.22 -7.50 2.60
CA ALA A 74 -18.51 -8.01 1.25
C ALA A 74 -19.52 -9.16 1.25
N ASP A 75 -19.45 -10.04 2.22
CA ASP A 75 -20.40 -11.15 2.41
C ASP A 75 -21.84 -10.66 2.68
N ARG A 76 -21.97 -9.46 3.23
CA ARG A 76 -23.28 -8.88 3.55
C ARG A 76 -23.86 -7.99 2.45
N VAL A 77 -23.05 -7.11 1.89
CA VAL A 77 -23.55 -6.07 0.96
C VAL A 77 -23.10 -6.25 -0.49
N GLY A 78 -22.19 -7.19 -0.74
CA GLY A 78 -21.59 -7.42 -2.05
C GLY A 78 -20.30 -6.62 -2.28
N LYS A 79 -19.51 -7.05 -3.25
CA LYS A 79 -18.16 -6.51 -3.51
C LYS A 79 -18.20 -5.11 -4.10
N VAL A 80 -19.03 -4.91 -5.15
CA VAL A 80 -19.19 -3.59 -5.80
C VAL A 80 -19.78 -2.57 -4.84
N ALA A 81 -20.80 -2.96 -4.03
CA ALA A 81 -21.39 -2.08 -3.03
C ALA A 81 -20.36 -1.70 -1.94
N THR A 82 -19.51 -2.66 -1.52
CA THR A 82 -18.42 -2.38 -0.58
C THR A 82 -17.43 -1.38 -1.17
N VAL A 83 -17.03 -1.50 -2.44
CA VAL A 83 -16.14 -0.51 -3.10
C VAL A 83 -16.79 0.86 -3.11
N ARG A 84 -18.09 0.98 -3.40
CA ARG A 84 -18.82 2.27 -3.39
C ARG A 84 -18.81 2.90 -1.99
N ILE A 85 -19.12 2.14 -0.95
CA ILE A 85 -19.07 2.59 0.44
C ILE A 85 -17.66 3.07 0.78
N CYS A 86 -16.63 2.32 0.37
CA CYS A 86 -15.24 2.66 0.61
C CYS A 86 -14.83 3.97 -0.09
N ILE A 87 -15.23 4.18 -1.33
CA ILE A 87 -14.93 5.42 -2.06
C ILE A 87 -15.62 6.63 -1.41
N LEU A 88 -16.88 6.51 -1.02
CA LEU A 88 -17.61 7.59 -0.34
C LEU A 88 -17.04 7.89 1.05
N GLY A 89 -16.72 6.85 1.82
CA GLY A 89 -16.05 7.01 3.12
C GLY A 89 -14.67 7.64 3.01
N GLY A 90 -13.91 7.30 1.96
CA GLY A 90 -12.64 7.95 1.62
C GLY A 90 -12.80 9.44 1.32
N ALA A 91 -13.86 9.82 0.59
CA ALA A 91 -14.19 11.23 0.32
C ALA A 91 -14.51 12.00 1.61
N ILE A 92 -15.26 11.39 2.55
CA ILE A 92 -15.56 12.02 3.85
C ILE A 92 -14.27 12.27 4.64
N GLY A 93 -13.39 11.28 4.75
CA GLY A 93 -12.11 11.45 5.44
C GLY A 93 -11.21 12.50 4.79
N ALA A 94 -11.16 12.54 3.45
CA ALA A 94 -10.43 13.57 2.71
C ALA A 94 -11.02 14.97 2.93
N LEU A 95 -12.36 15.10 2.98
CA LEU A 95 -13.03 16.36 3.27
C LEU A 95 -12.72 16.86 4.70
N MET A 96 -12.67 15.95 5.67
CA MET A 96 -12.25 16.29 7.03
C MET A 96 -10.82 16.86 7.04
N CYS A 97 -9.89 16.26 6.29
CA CYS A 97 -8.55 16.81 6.14
C CYS A 97 -8.59 18.18 5.46
N ALA A 98 -9.35 18.35 4.38
CA ALA A 98 -9.45 19.63 3.65
C ALA A 98 -9.97 20.79 4.52
N MET A 99 -10.84 20.49 5.48
CA MET A 99 -11.45 21.48 6.40
C MET A 99 -10.73 21.58 7.75
N ALA A 100 -9.57 20.91 7.91
CA ALA A 100 -8.91 20.82 9.18
C ALA A 100 -8.29 22.17 9.61
N SER A 101 -8.60 22.60 10.82
CA SER A 101 -7.97 23.75 11.49
C SER A 101 -6.95 23.33 12.55
N ARG A 102 -6.88 22.02 12.88
CA ARG A 102 -5.97 21.43 13.85
C ARG A 102 -5.42 20.12 13.30
N PHE A 103 -4.20 19.76 13.72
CA PHE A 103 -3.56 18.56 13.23
C PHE A 103 -4.30 17.27 13.59
N GLU A 104 -4.94 17.21 14.77
CA GLU A 104 -5.75 16.05 15.18
C GLU A 104 -6.91 15.77 14.23
N MET A 105 -7.46 16.80 13.61
CA MET A 105 -8.51 16.65 12.61
C MET A 105 -7.95 16.03 11.31
N ILE A 106 -6.71 16.37 10.94
CA ILE A 106 -6.00 15.71 9.84
C ILE A 106 -5.78 14.24 10.19
N LEU A 107 -5.31 13.93 11.41
CA LEU A 107 -5.08 12.54 11.85
C LEU A 107 -6.36 11.71 11.76
N LEU A 108 -7.48 12.24 12.25
CA LEU A 108 -8.77 11.56 12.17
C LEU A 108 -9.25 11.39 10.72
N GLY A 109 -9.15 12.43 9.92
CA GLY A 109 -9.48 12.36 8.48
C GLY A 109 -8.62 11.34 7.74
N ARG A 110 -7.32 11.27 8.03
CA ARG A 110 -6.41 10.26 7.48
C ARG A 110 -6.77 8.84 7.93
N LEU A 111 -7.13 8.65 9.22
CA LEU A 111 -7.59 7.37 9.74
C LEU A 111 -8.84 6.88 8.98
N ILE A 112 -9.83 7.76 8.79
CA ILE A 112 -11.07 7.46 8.07
C ILE A 112 -10.76 7.17 6.60
N THR A 113 -9.98 8.02 5.92
CA THR A 113 -9.61 7.80 4.52
C THR A 113 -8.88 6.47 4.35
N GLY A 114 -7.94 6.15 5.25
CA GLY A 114 -7.20 4.90 5.24
C GLY A 114 -8.11 3.70 5.47
N PHE A 115 -8.98 3.76 6.48
CA PHE A 115 -9.93 2.66 6.79
C PHE A 115 -10.76 2.30 5.56
N PHE A 116 -11.39 3.26 4.95
CA PHE A 116 -12.22 2.98 3.78
C PHE A 116 -11.36 2.58 2.55
N SER A 117 -10.21 3.21 2.31
CA SER A 117 -9.34 2.85 1.18
C SER A 117 -8.81 1.41 1.27
N GLY A 118 -8.60 0.89 2.49
CA GLY A 118 -8.11 -0.48 2.72
C GLY A 118 -9.04 -1.59 2.21
N GLY A 119 -10.33 -1.31 2.06
CA GLY A 119 -11.30 -2.27 1.54
C GLY A 119 -11.35 -2.36 0.01
N ILE A 120 -10.81 -1.37 -0.71
CA ILE A 120 -11.02 -1.24 -2.16
C ILE A 120 -10.31 -2.36 -2.93
N ILE A 121 -9.01 -2.51 -2.77
CA ILE A 121 -8.21 -3.47 -3.56
C ILE A 121 -8.60 -4.92 -3.32
N PRO A 122 -8.80 -5.39 -2.06
CA PRO A 122 -9.25 -6.75 -1.82
C PRO A 122 -10.60 -7.07 -2.49
N MET A 123 -11.52 -6.09 -2.49
CA MET A 123 -12.83 -6.26 -3.12
C MET A 123 -12.74 -6.32 -4.63
N ILE A 124 -11.84 -5.53 -5.25
CA ILE A 124 -11.59 -5.60 -6.70
C ILE A 124 -11.01 -6.97 -7.08
N ILE A 125 -10.05 -7.47 -6.33
CA ILE A 125 -9.45 -8.80 -6.58
C ILE A 125 -10.50 -9.89 -6.45
N ALA A 126 -11.35 -9.83 -5.42
CA ALA A 126 -12.45 -10.78 -5.23
C ALA A 126 -13.50 -10.68 -6.36
N TRP A 127 -13.82 -9.47 -6.81
CA TRP A 127 -14.74 -9.26 -7.95
C TRP A 127 -14.17 -9.82 -9.25
N LEU A 128 -12.87 -9.62 -9.52
CA LEU A 128 -12.18 -10.24 -10.66
C LEU A 128 -12.25 -11.76 -10.61
N GLY A 129 -12.11 -12.35 -9.43
CA GLY A 129 -12.26 -13.80 -9.22
C GLY A 129 -13.61 -14.35 -9.61
N ASP A 130 -14.70 -13.57 -9.43
CA ASP A 130 -16.06 -14.02 -9.72
C ASP A 130 -16.50 -13.74 -11.17
N ASN A 131 -16.03 -12.65 -11.77
CA ASN A 131 -16.58 -12.12 -13.00
C ASN A 131 -15.66 -12.33 -14.22
N VAL A 132 -14.40 -12.71 -14.00
CA VAL A 132 -13.41 -12.87 -15.08
C VAL A 132 -13.05 -14.34 -15.28
N PRO A 133 -13.08 -14.88 -16.52
CA PRO A 133 -12.62 -16.23 -16.83
C PRO A 133 -11.19 -16.48 -16.34
N THR A 134 -10.91 -17.69 -15.87
CA THR A 134 -9.58 -18.05 -15.30
C THR A 134 -8.44 -17.77 -16.26
N SER A 135 -8.64 -17.96 -17.56
CA SER A 135 -7.66 -17.69 -18.61
C SER A 135 -7.25 -16.21 -18.71
N GLN A 136 -8.15 -15.27 -18.36
CA GLN A 136 -7.93 -13.83 -18.45
C GLN A 136 -7.57 -13.18 -17.11
N ARG A 137 -7.79 -13.84 -15.97
CA ARG A 137 -7.61 -13.27 -14.61
C ARG A 137 -6.22 -12.68 -14.40
N GLN A 138 -5.18 -13.36 -14.88
CA GLN A 138 -3.81 -12.88 -14.71
C GLN A 138 -3.58 -11.54 -15.44
N SER A 139 -4.11 -11.40 -16.66
CA SER A 139 -4.01 -10.15 -17.43
C SER A 139 -4.77 -9.01 -16.75
N ARG A 140 -5.98 -9.28 -16.25
CA ARG A 140 -6.83 -8.26 -15.58
C ARG A 140 -6.25 -7.86 -14.21
N LEU A 141 -5.66 -8.78 -13.46
CA LEU A 141 -4.90 -8.47 -12.25
C LEU A 141 -3.69 -7.59 -12.55
N ALA A 142 -2.98 -7.84 -13.66
CA ALA A 142 -1.87 -7.00 -14.07
C ALA A 142 -2.32 -5.56 -14.40
N THR A 143 -3.51 -5.38 -14.99
CA THR A 143 -4.11 -4.07 -15.23
C THR A 143 -4.38 -3.34 -13.89
N LEU A 144 -4.98 -4.03 -12.91
CA LEU A 144 -5.20 -3.48 -11.57
C LEU A 144 -3.87 -3.07 -10.90
N MET A 145 -2.87 -3.95 -10.94
CA MET A 145 -1.56 -3.66 -10.33
C MET A 145 -0.88 -2.46 -11.01
N SER A 146 -0.96 -2.36 -12.33
CA SER A 146 -0.45 -1.18 -13.05
C SER A 146 -1.15 0.11 -12.62
N ALA A 147 -2.47 0.08 -12.47
CA ALA A 147 -3.23 1.25 -12.01
C ALA A 147 -2.89 1.63 -10.56
N THR A 148 -2.68 0.66 -9.67
CA THR A 148 -2.27 0.94 -8.28
C THR A 148 -0.89 1.57 -8.20
N VAL A 149 0.07 1.10 -8.99
CA VAL A 149 1.42 1.70 -9.05
C VAL A 149 1.36 3.12 -9.65
N LEU A 150 0.60 3.31 -10.73
CA LEU A 150 0.40 4.64 -11.31
C LEU A 150 -0.29 5.58 -10.31
N GLY A 151 -1.28 5.09 -9.54
CA GLY A 151 -1.90 5.84 -8.46
C GLY A 151 -0.88 6.29 -7.40
N THR A 152 -0.03 5.38 -6.95
CA THR A 152 1.05 5.69 -6.00
C THR A 152 1.99 6.78 -6.54
N MET A 153 2.51 6.59 -7.76
CA MET A 153 3.46 7.50 -8.40
C MET A 153 2.86 8.89 -8.62
N THR A 154 1.65 8.95 -9.20
CA THR A 154 0.97 10.22 -9.46
C THR A 154 0.56 10.91 -8.17
N GLY A 155 0.13 10.17 -7.13
CA GLY A 155 -0.18 10.72 -5.81
C GLY A 155 1.03 11.42 -5.18
N GLN A 156 2.19 10.76 -5.18
CA GLN A 156 3.44 11.32 -4.66
C GLN A 156 3.83 12.62 -5.38
N TRP A 157 3.81 12.60 -6.71
CA TRP A 157 4.20 13.76 -7.49
C TRP A 157 3.19 14.91 -7.43
N THR A 158 1.92 14.64 -7.74
CA THR A 158 0.89 15.69 -7.79
C THR A 158 0.55 16.23 -6.40
N GLY A 159 0.64 15.40 -5.35
CA GLY A 159 0.51 15.84 -3.97
C GLY A 159 1.52 16.94 -3.65
N GLY A 160 2.81 16.71 -3.92
CA GLY A 160 3.86 17.71 -3.75
C GLY A 160 3.68 18.93 -4.63
N LEU A 161 3.26 18.75 -5.89
CA LEU A 161 3.04 19.84 -6.84
C LEU A 161 1.90 20.77 -6.39
N ILE A 162 0.75 20.20 -6.03
CA ILE A 162 -0.42 21.00 -5.62
C ILE A 162 -0.12 21.74 -4.30
N VAL A 163 0.56 21.08 -3.36
CA VAL A 163 0.93 21.71 -2.09
C VAL A 163 1.87 22.90 -2.32
N ALA A 164 2.88 22.74 -3.16
CA ALA A 164 3.85 23.82 -3.44
C ALA A 164 3.22 25.07 -4.06
N TRP A 165 2.09 24.93 -4.79
CA TRP A 165 1.48 26.05 -5.53
C TRP A 165 0.20 26.57 -4.88
N MET A 166 -0.57 25.71 -4.23
CA MET A 166 -1.93 26.02 -3.76
C MET A 166 -2.16 25.68 -2.28
N GLY A 167 -1.18 25.07 -1.62
CA GLY A 167 -1.29 24.64 -0.24
C GLY A 167 -2.05 23.32 -0.05
N TRP A 168 -1.88 22.72 1.12
CA TRP A 168 -2.38 21.38 1.42
C TRP A 168 -3.91 21.27 1.55
N HIS A 169 -4.61 22.34 1.96
CA HIS A 169 -6.08 22.34 1.99
C HIS A 169 -6.66 22.08 0.60
N ILE A 170 -6.19 22.83 -0.39
CA ILE A 170 -6.63 22.68 -1.78
C ILE A 170 -6.27 21.31 -2.32
N ALA A 171 -5.09 20.78 -1.96
CA ALA A 171 -4.70 19.44 -2.33
C ALA A 171 -5.70 18.38 -1.82
N PHE A 172 -6.18 18.48 -0.58
CA PHE A 172 -7.21 17.57 -0.07
C PHE A 172 -8.58 17.80 -0.72
N TYR A 173 -8.97 19.02 -1.10
CA TYR A 173 -10.19 19.25 -1.89
C TYR A 173 -10.10 18.59 -3.27
N PHE A 174 -8.94 18.62 -3.96
CA PHE A 174 -8.72 17.83 -5.17
C PHE A 174 -8.93 16.34 -4.95
N LEU A 175 -8.43 15.82 -3.84
CA LEU A 175 -8.64 14.42 -3.48
C LEU A 175 -10.12 14.09 -3.25
N VAL A 176 -10.88 14.98 -2.59
CA VAL A 176 -12.36 14.84 -2.43
C VAL A 176 -13.03 14.75 -3.78
N VAL A 177 -12.76 15.72 -4.68
CA VAL A 177 -13.33 15.72 -6.03
C VAL A 177 -12.99 14.44 -6.76
N PHE A 178 -11.76 13.96 -6.64
CA PHE A 178 -11.33 12.72 -7.28
C PHE A 178 -12.12 11.50 -6.77
N PHE A 179 -12.28 11.37 -5.45
CA PHE A 179 -13.13 10.32 -4.87
C PHE A 179 -14.58 10.42 -5.37
N LEU A 180 -15.16 11.63 -5.43
CA LEU A 180 -16.54 11.83 -5.89
C LEU A 180 -16.72 11.51 -7.39
N VAL A 181 -15.74 11.85 -8.24
CA VAL A 181 -15.73 11.46 -9.66
C VAL A 181 -15.71 9.94 -9.80
N VAL A 182 -14.88 9.26 -9.01
CA VAL A 182 -14.83 7.79 -9.01
C VAL A 182 -16.13 7.19 -8.48
N ALA A 183 -16.75 7.77 -7.44
CA ALA A 183 -18.04 7.35 -6.91
C ALA A 183 -19.14 7.47 -7.98
N TRP A 184 -19.16 8.59 -8.70
CA TRP A 184 -20.08 8.81 -9.81
C TRP A 184 -19.88 7.79 -10.94
N ARG A 185 -18.62 7.53 -11.34
CA ARG A 185 -18.33 6.50 -12.35
C ARG A 185 -18.71 5.08 -11.88
N LEU A 186 -18.55 4.78 -10.59
CA LEU A 186 -18.97 3.50 -10.02
C LEU A 186 -20.49 3.31 -9.99
N SER A 187 -21.31 4.39 -10.05
CA SER A 187 -22.77 4.27 -10.04
C SER A 187 -23.31 3.47 -11.23
N VAL A 188 -22.61 3.50 -12.37
CA VAL A 188 -23.01 2.77 -13.58
C VAL A 188 -22.53 1.30 -13.61
N VAL A 189 -21.67 0.90 -12.68
CA VAL A 189 -21.24 -0.51 -12.58
C VAL A 189 -22.38 -1.33 -11.96
N PRO A 190 -22.85 -2.41 -12.59
CA PRO A 190 -23.91 -3.23 -12.00
C PRO A 190 -23.50 -3.80 -10.65
N SER A 191 -24.46 -3.92 -9.73
CA SER A 191 -24.26 -4.67 -8.49
C SER A 191 -24.02 -6.15 -8.80
N ASP A 192 -23.36 -6.85 -7.87
CA ASP A 192 -23.01 -8.27 -8.03
C ASP A 192 -24.27 -9.11 -8.31
N LYS A 193 -24.43 -9.59 -9.55
CA LYS A 193 -25.63 -10.30 -10.03
C LYS A 193 -25.96 -11.56 -9.22
N ASN A 194 -24.92 -12.23 -8.69
CA ASN A 194 -25.04 -13.51 -7.97
C ASN A 194 -24.83 -13.36 -6.47
N HIS A 195 -24.84 -12.12 -5.95
CA HIS A 195 -24.63 -11.93 -4.51
C HIS A 195 -25.87 -12.36 -3.72
N VAL A 196 -25.68 -13.38 -2.91
CA VAL A 196 -26.64 -13.76 -1.88
C VAL A 196 -26.14 -13.23 -0.55
N ALA A 197 -26.81 -12.19 -0.07
CA ALA A 197 -26.43 -11.58 1.21
C ALA A 197 -26.44 -12.63 2.33
N SER A 198 -25.39 -12.69 3.12
CA SER A 198 -25.33 -13.58 4.28
C SER A 198 -26.46 -13.23 5.24
N LYS A 199 -27.21 -14.26 5.65
CA LYS A 199 -28.26 -14.15 6.68
C LYS A 199 -27.69 -14.02 8.09
N ALA A 200 -26.38 -14.26 8.28
CA ALA A 200 -25.73 -14.13 9.57
C ALA A 200 -25.74 -12.67 10.05
N THR A 201 -25.87 -12.47 11.34
CA THR A 201 -25.80 -11.15 11.96
C THR A 201 -24.36 -10.62 11.96
N TRP A 202 -24.21 -9.29 11.97
CA TRP A 202 -22.88 -8.64 11.98
C TRP A 202 -21.91 -9.21 13.04
N PRO A 203 -22.33 -9.39 14.33
CA PRO A 203 -21.44 -9.95 15.33
C PRO A 203 -20.95 -11.37 14.99
N VAL A 204 -21.78 -12.18 14.35
CA VAL A 204 -21.42 -13.56 13.95
C VAL A 204 -20.40 -13.54 12.82
N LEU A 205 -20.58 -12.70 11.78
CA LEU A 205 -19.66 -12.55 10.66
C LEU A 205 -18.30 -12.06 11.15
N VAL A 206 -18.29 -10.98 11.93
CA VAL A 206 -17.05 -10.41 12.48
C VAL A 206 -16.35 -11.42 13.40
N LYS A 207 -17.09 -12.11 14.30
CA LYS A 207 -16.52 -13.12 15.19
C LYS A 207 -15.90 -14.30 14.42
N ALA A 208 -16.57 -14.77 13.37
CA ALA A 208 -16.06 -15.84 12.52
C ALA A 208 -14.74 -15.42 11.83
N HIS A 209 -14.70 -14.22 11.28
CA HIS A 209 -13.51 -13.69 10.63
C HIS A 209 -12.36 -13.47 11.62
N LEU A 210 -12.62 -12.88 12.77
CA LEU A 210 -11.62 -12.71 13.83
C LEU A 210 -11.10 -14.05 14.38
N ALA A 211 -11.96 -15.06 14.48
CA ALA A 211 -11.56 -16.41 14.87
C ALA A 211 -10.60 -17.04 13.84
N GLN A 212 -10.84 -16.81 12.54
CA GLN A 212 -9.94 -17.24 11.46
C GLN A 212 -8.59 -16.54 11.55
N VAL A 213 -8.60 -15.22 11.71
CA VAL A 213 -7.39 -14.42 11.93
C VAL A 213 -6.60 -14.95 13.13
N ARG A 214 -7.27 -15.17 14.27
CA ARG A 214 -6.63 -15.68 15.48
C ARG A 214 -5.96 -17.04 15.25
N ARG A 215 -6.58 -17.93 14.49
CA ARG A 215 -6.00 -19.26 14.17
C ARG A 215 -4.63 -19.16 13.48
N LEU A 216 -4.41 -18.16 12.62
CA LEU A 216 -3.13 -17.98 11.93
C LEU A 216 -1.97 -17.73 12.91
N PHE A 217 -2.22 -17.07 14.04
CA PHE A 217 -1.19 -16.84 15.05
C PHE A 217 -0.74 -18.10 15.79
N PHE A 218 -1.56 -19.18 15.77
CA PHE A 218 -1.18 -20.47 16.36
C PHE A 218 -0.35 -21.34 15.41
N ILE A 219 -0.30 -21.02 14.13
CA ILE A 219 0.49 -21.75 13.13
C ILE A 219 1.89 -21.13 13.08
N ALA A 220 2.93 -21.93 13.39
CA ALA A 220 4.30 -21.41 13.50
C ALA A 220 4.84 -20.83 12.18
N SER A 221 4.54 -21.43 11.03
CA SER A 221 4.90 -20.90 9.71
C SER A 221 4.22 -19.57 9.42
N ALA A 222 2.92 -19.45 9.74
CA ALA A 222 2.16 -18.24 9.57
C ALA A 222 2.71 -17.09 10.45
N ARG A 223 2.97 -17.35 11.74
CA ARG A 223 3.57 -16.35 12.65
C ARG A 223 4.88 -15.79 12.10
N ARG A 224 5.73 -16.64 11.52
CA ARG A 224 7.00 -16.18 10.94
C ARG A 224 6.78 -15.23 9.76
N VAL A 225 5.91 -15.58 8.83
CA VAL A 225 5.59 -14.72 7.67
C VAL A 225 4.95 -13.41 8.13
N LEU A 226 4.04 -13.45 9.08
CA LEU A 226 3.40 -12.27 9.66
C LEU A 226 4.41 -11.37 10.38
N LEU A 227 5.37 -11.95 11.12
CA LEU A 227 6.44 -11.20 11.76
C LEU A 227 7.40 -10.57 10.72
N ILE A 228 7.73 -11.30 9.64
CA ILE A 228 8.52 -10.73 8.55
C ILE A 228 7.81 -9.52 7.93
N GLY A 229 6.49 -9.60 7.69
CA GLY A 229 5.71 -8.47 7.18
C GLY A 229 5.69 -7.28 8.14
N LEU A 230 5.55 -7.51 9.44
CA LEU A 230 5.64 -6.46 10.47
C LEU A 230 7.02 -5.76 10.44
N VAL A 231 8.10 -6.54 10.41
CA VAL A 231 9.48 -6.02 10.39
C VAL A 231 9.78 -5.30 9.08
N GLU A 232 9.30 -5.81 7.95
CA GLU A 232 9.39 -5.13 6.65
C GLU A 232 8.70 -3.77 6.69
N GLY A 233 7.46 -3.73 7.21
CA GLY A 233 6.71 -2.48 7.38
C GLY A 233 7.43 -1.49 8.28
N LEU A 234 7.95 -1.97 9.41
CA LEU A 234 8.63 -1.16 10.42
C LEU A 234 9.95 -0.57 9.90
N LEU A 235 10.79 -1.36 9.26
CA LEU A 235 12.17 -0.98 8.97
C LEU A 235 12.39 -0.46 7.54
N THR A 236 11.64 -0.98 6.54
CA THR A 236 11.88 -0.65 5.14
C THR A 236 10.79 0.22 4.52
N TYR A 237 9.54 -0.18 4.60
CA TYR A 237 8.44 0.57 3.99
C TYR A 237 8.23 1.96 4.60
N ALA A 238 8.42 2.06 5.91
CA ALA A 238 8.17 3.31 6.60
C ALA A 238 9.29 4.36 6.38
N ALA A 239 10.52 3.93 6.08
CA ALA A 239 11.61 4.84 5.75
C ALA A 239 11.32 5.72 4.54
N ILE A 240 10.51 5.21 3.58
CA ILE A 240 10.10 5.93 2.38
C ILE A 240 9.34 7.22 2.73
N ALA A 241 8.59 7.21 3.82
CA ALA A 241 7.83 8.36 4.30
C ALA A 241 8.72 9.57 4.65
N PHE A 242 9.96 9.32 5.02
CA PHE A 242 10.92 10.36 5.41
C PHE A 242 11.79 10.87 4.27
N ILE A 243 11.66 10.33 3.04
CA ILE A 243 12.39 10.84 1.86
C ILE A 243 12.07 12.32 1.59
N PRO A 244 10.81 12.81 1.59
CA PRO A 244 10.53 14.23 1.40
C PRO A 244 11.14 15.11 2.50
N THR A 245 11.09 14.67 3.76
CA THR A 245 11.73 15.37 4.89
C THR A 245 13.24 15.45 4.71
N HIS A 246 13.90 14.35 4.33
CA HIS A 246 15.32 14.34 4.01
C HIS A 246 15.67 15.32 2.90
N LEU A 247 14.94 15.31 1.80
CA LEU A 247 15.17 16.18 0.66
C LEU A 247 15.01 17.65 1.02
N HIS A 248 14.02 17.96 1.87
CA HIS A 248 13.81 19.32 2.37
C HIS A 248 14.92 19.74 3.33
N GLN A 249 15.26 18.91 4.33
CA GLN A 249 16.29 19.22 5.34
C GLN A 249 17.69 19.32 4.73
N SER A 250 18.08 18.38 3.85
CA SER A 250 19.44 18.28 3.34
C SER A 250 19.71 19.21 2.16
N PHE A 251 18.70 19.51 1.34
CA PHE A 251 18.88 20.24 0.08
C PHE A 251 17.96 21.46 -0.07
N GLY A 252 17.04 21.72 0.88
CA GLY A 252 16.13 22.86 0.83
C GLY A 252 15.14 22.82 -0.35
N VAL A 253 14.89 21.66 -0.96
CA VAL A 253 14.02 21.56 -2.13
C VAL A 253 12.55 21.73 -1.76
N SER A 254 11.76 22.21 -2.73
CA SER A 254 10.31 22.37 -2.57
C SER A 254 9.59 21.03 -2.50
N ALA A 255 8.36 21.02 -1.95
CA ALA A 255 7.49 19.84 -1.92
C ALA A 255 7.25 19.25 -3.31
N ALA A 256 7.20 20.09 -4.37
CA ALA A 256 7.06 19.62 -5.75
C ALA A 256 8.25 18.79 -6.21
N VAL A 257 9.48 19.24 -5.92
CA VAL A 257 10.71 18.50 -6.24
C VAL A 257 10.78 17.23 -5.40
N ALA A 258 10.51 17.31 -4.10
CA ALA A 258 10.54 16.17 -3.19
C ALA A 258 9.53 15.07 -3.61
N GLY A 259 8.31 15.45 -3.96
CA GLY A 259 7.30 14.52 -4.50
C GLY A 259 7.71 13.92 -5.84
N GLY A 260 8.36 14.70 -6.71
CA GLY A 260 8.93 14.25 -7.98
C GLY A 260 10.03 13.20 -7.78
N VAL A 261 10.99 13.46 -6.89
CA VAL A 261 12.06 12.50 -6.54
C VAL A 261 11.47 11.22 -5.96
N LEU A 262 10.51 11.35 -5.03
CA LEU A 262 9.84 10.19 -4.43
C LEU A 262 9.07 9.35 -5.46
N ALA A 263 8.52 9.95 -6.52
CA ALA A 263 7.84 9.21 -7.59
C ALA A 263 8.78 8.22 -8.31
N PHE A 264 10.10 8.46 -8.34
CA PHE A 264 11.08 7.51 -8.88
C PHE A 264 11.15 6.21 -8.08
N TYR A 265 10.87 6.24 -6.78
CA TYR A 265 10.69 5.02 -6.01
C TYR A 265 9.56 4.15 -6.58
N SER A 266 8.40 4.73 -6.86
CA SER A 266 7.28 3.99 -7.47
C SER A 266 7.59 3.54 -8.90
N LEU A 267 8.35 4.35 -9.66
CA LEU A 267 8.83 3.98 -11.00
C LEU A 267 9.76 2.76 -10.94
N GLY A 268 10.63 2.69 -9.94
CA GLY A 268 11.47 1.51 -9.69
C GLY A 268 10.67 0.24 -9.43
N GLY A 269 9.65 0.34 -8.57
CA GLY A 269 8.70 -0.75 -8.32
C GLY A 269 7.95 -1.18 -9.59
N PHE A 270 7.50 -0.22 -10.40
CA PHE A 270 6.86 -0.49 -11.69
C PHE A 270 7.80 -1.22 -12.66
N ALA A 271 9.06 -0.77 -12.74
CA ALA A 271 10.08 -1.41 -13.57
C ALA A 271 10.30 -2.88 -13.16
N TYR A 272 10.37 -3.17 -11.84
CA TYR A 272 10.40 -4.55 -11.37
C TYR A 272 9.14 -5.32 -11.78
N ALA A 273 7.96 -4.80 -11.55
CA ALA A 273 6.70 -5.48 -11.88
C ALA A 273 6.64 -5.88 -13.37
N ARG A 274 7.13 -5.01 -14.28
CA ARG A 274 7.21 -5.28 -15.73
C ARG A 274 8.27 -6.33 -16.07
N SER A 275 9.36 -6.39 -15.33
CA SER A 275 10.48 -7.31 -15.58
C SER A 275 10.39 -8.62 -14.80
N ALA A 276 9.50 -8.72 -13.80
CA ALA A 276 9.41 -9.85 -12.87
C ALA A 276 9.32 -11.21 -13.57
N LYS A 277 8.48 -11.35 -14.62
CA LYS A 277 8.34 -12.59 -15.40
C LYS A 277 9.65 -13.01 -16.08
N ALA A 278 10.40 -12.05 -16.62
CA ALA A 278 11.68 -12.33 -17.27
C ALA A 278 12.76 -12.69 -16.24
N LEU A 279 12.76 -11.99 -15.10
CA LEU A 279 13.71 -12.25 -14.02
C LEU A 279 13.48 -13.63 -13.40
N LEU A 280 12.23 -14.01 -13.12
CA LEU A 280 11.88 -15.34 -12.57
C LEU A 280 12.19 -16.50 -13.51
N ARG A 281 12.32 -16.24 -14.82
CA ARG A 281 12.77 -17.27 -15.79
C ARG A 281 14.28 -17.49 -15.81
N ARG A 282 15.06 -16.46 -15.43
CA ARG A 282 16.52 -16.47 -15.54
C ARG A 282 17.23 -16.71 -14.21
N PHE A 283 16.60 -16.33 -13.10
CA PHE A 283 17.21 -16.34 -11.79
C PHE A 283 16.37 -17.13 -10.79
N SER A 284 17.02 -17.85 -9.88
CA SER A 284 16.34 -18.52 -8.79
C SER A 284 15.75 -17.52 -7.79
N SER A 285 14.71 -17.93 -7.03
CA SER A 285 14.11 -17.10 -5.98
C SER A 285 15.13 -16.61 -4.96
N GLN A 286 16.15 -17.40 -4.63
CA GLN A 286 17.23 -17.01 -3.72
C GLN A 286 18.15 -15.94 -4.32
N GLN A 287 18.48 -16.04 -5.62
CA GLN A 287 19.26 -15.01 -6.31
C GLN A 287 18.50 -13.69 -6.37
N LEU A 288 17.21 -13.74 -6.69
CA LEU A 288 16.35 -12.56 -6.70
C LEU A 288 16.25 -11.94 -5.31
N LEU A 289 16.03 -12.75 -4.27
CA LEU A 289 16.00 -12.24 -2.90
C LEU A 289 17.31 -11.50 -2.53
N ARG A 290 18.47 -12.10 -2.82
CA ARG A 290 19.78 -11.47 -2.55
C ARG A 290 19.98 -10.19 -3.35
N ALA A 291 19.64 -10.21 -4.64
CA ALA A 291 19.74 -9.03 -5.50
C ALA A 291 18.81 -7.90 -5.01
N GLY A 292 17.55 -8.20 -4.70
CA GLY A 292 16.60 -7.23 -4.16
C GLY A 292 17.07 -6.61 -2.84
N THR A 293 17.62 -7.45 -1.95
CA THR A 293 18.21 -6.98 -0.69
C THR A 293 19.38 -6.03 -0.92
N LEU A 294 20.31 -6.40 -1.83
CA LEU A 294 21.45 -5.55 -2.14
C LEU A 294 21.01 -4.21 -2.73
N LEU A 295 20.02 -4.22 -3.63
CA LEU A 295 19.46 -3.00 -4.22
C LEU A 295 18.81 -2.11 -3.15
N GLN A 296 18.06 -2.66 -2.21
CA GLN A 296 17.50 -1.91 -1.08
C GLN A 296 18.60 -1.33 -0.19
N PHE A 297 19.59 -2.17 0.18
CA PHE A 297 20.68 -1.74 1.04
C PHE A 297 21.45 -0.58 0.40
N VAL A 298 21.87 -0.73 -0.87
CA VAL A 298 22.60 0.32 -1.60
C VAL A 298 21.73 1.57 -1.76
N GLY A 299 20.43 1.41 -2.05
CA GLY A 299 19.51 2.52 -2.21
C GLY A 299 19.33 3.30 -0.91
N PHE A 300 18.99 2.64 0.20
CA PHE A 300 18.81 3.33 1.49
C PHE A 300 20.12 3.88 2.05
N PHE A 301 21.21 3.11 1.99
CA PHE A 301 22.51 3.61 2.42
C PHE A 301 22.97 4.79 1.57
N GLY A 302 22.76 4.71 0.26
CA GLY A 302 23.03 5.81 -0.65
C GLY A 302 22.24 7.08 -0.30
N LEU A 303 20.93 6.97 -0.04
CA LEU A 303 20.12 8.11 0.43
C LEU A 303 20.64 8.74 1.72
N ALA A 304 21.16 7.91 2.66
CA ALA A 304 21.72 8.42 3.92
C ALA A 304 22.98 9.28 3.74
N VAL A 305 23.75 9.05 2.68
CA VAL A 305 25.04 9.74 2.43
C VAL A 305 25.04 10.56 1.13
N SER A 306 23.88 10.73 0.50
CA SER A 306 23.77 11.37 -0.80
C SER A 306 24.21 12.85 -0.76
N PRO A 307 25.05 13.29 -1.71
CA PRO A 307 25.48 14.68 -1.81
C PRO A 307 24.51 15.57 -2.60
N SER A 308 23.50 15.00 -3.27
CA SER A 308 22.56 15.79 -4.09
C SER A 308 21.23 15.09 -4.32
N TRP A 309 20.16 15.87 -4.34
CA TRP A 309 18.81 15.37 -4.62
C TRP A 309 18.65 14.75 -6.03
N ALA A 310 19.47 15.14 -6.99
CA ALA A 310 19.46 14.56 -8.33
C ALA A 310 19.93 13.10 -8.32
N LEU A 311 20.93 12.77 -7.48
CA LEU A 311 21.35 11.39 -7.26
C LEU A 311 20.25 10.58 -6.56
N ASP A 312 19.51 11.20 -5.66
CA ASP A 312 18.42 10.56 -4.91
C ASP A 312 17.30 10.05 -5.82
N MET A 313 17.08 10.60 -7.01
CA MET A 313 16.15 10.04 -8.01
C MET A 313 16.55 8.61 -8.39
N GLY A 314 17.83 8.40 -8.71
CA GLY A 314 18.36 7.06 -9.03
C GLY A 314 18.32 6.11 -7.84
N LEU A 315 18.67 6.60 -6.65
CA LEU A 315 18.65 5.82 -5.41
C LEU A 315 17.23 5.44 -5.02
N CYS A 316 16.25 6.33 -5.16
CA CYS A 316 14.82 6.03 -4.97
C CYS A 316 14.36 4.94 -5.95
N MET A 317 14.71 5.05 -7.24
CA MET A 317 14.36 4.04 -8.23
C MET A 317 14.97 2.68 -7.90
N LEU A 318 16.22 2.65 -7.48
CA LEU A 318 16.91 1.44 -7.05
C LEU A 318 16.25 0.80 -5.83
N THR A 319 15.94 1.63 -4.83
CA THR A 319 15.25 1.22 -3.61
C THR A 319 13.89 0.62 -3.92
N GLY A 320 13.10 1.29 -4.75
CA GLY A 320 11.76 0.82 -5.11
C GLY A 320 11.77 -0.49 -5.90
N PHE A 321 12.73 -0.66 -6.82
CA PHE A 321 12.92 -1.91 -7.55
C PHE A 321 13.27 -3.06 -6.59
N GLY A 322 14.26 -2.86 -5.72
CA GLY A 322 14.71 -3.87 -4.76
C GLY A 322 13.64 -4.20 -3.71
N LEU A 323 12.92 -3.19 -3.21
CA LEU A 323 11.88 -3.38 -2.20
C LEU A 323 10.72 -4.21 -2.76
N LEU A 324 10.21 -3.89 -3.95
CA LEU A 324 9.11 -4.66 -4.51
C LEU A 324 9.52 -6.09 -4.85
N MET A 325 10.80 -6.32 -5.18
CA MET A 325 11.38 -7.64 -5.41
C MET A 325 11.35 -8.51 -4.15
N VAL A 326 11.75 -7.97 -3.00
CA VAL A 326 11.72 -8.67 -1.70
C VAL A 326 10.28 -8.81 -1.20
N HIS A 327 9.50 -7.73 -1.25
CA HIS A 327 8.10 -7.71 -0.83
C HIS A 327 7.26 -8.78 -1.53
N ASN A 328 7.38 -8.92 -2.85
CA ASN A 328 6.63 -9.92 -3.60
C ASN A 328 7.02 -11.35 -3.19
N ALA A 329 8.29 -11.59 -2.83
CA ALA A 329 8.71 -12.88 -2.31
C ALA A 329 8.06 -13.19 -0.95
N ILE A 330 7.93 -12.20 -0.06
CA ILE A 330 7.24 -12.35 1.23
C ILE A 330 5.73 -12.53 1.01
N GLN A 331 5.14 -11.73 0.14
CA GLN A 331 3.70 -11.78 -0.16
C GLN A 331 3.30 -13.14 -0.76
N LEU A 332 4.17 -13.76 -1.56
CA LEU A 332 3.94 -15.11 -2.07
C LEU A 332 3.81 -16.10 -0.91
N GLN A 333 4.71 -16.05 0.09
CA GLN A 333 4.61 -16.88 1.28
C GLN A 333 3.31 -16.62 2.05
N ALA A 334 2.84 -15.37 2.10
CA ALA A 334 1.57 -15.02 2.74
C ALA A 334 0.35 -15.68 2.06
N THR A 335 0.42 -16.00 0.76
CA THR A 335 -0.64 -16.75 0.09
C THR A 335 -0.72 -18.21 0.50
N GLU A 336 0.35 -18.76 1.08
CA GLU A 336 0.50 -20.19 1.43
C GLU A 336 0.19 -20.49 2.90
N ILE A 337 0.14 -19.46 3.77
CA ILE A 337 -0.07 -19.64 5.21
C ILE A 337 -1.53 -20.00 5.59
N SER A 338 -2.47 -19.92 4.66
CA SER A 338 -3.89 -20.19 4.90
C SER A 338 -4.50 -20.96 3.73
N ALA A 339 -5.36 -21.94 4.03
CA ALA A 339 -6.18 -22.61 3.02
C ALA A 339 -7.05 -21.61 2.23
N GLN A 340 -7.49 -20.54 2.87
CA GLN A 340 -8.11 -19.38 2.22
C GLN A 340 -7.02 -18.33 1.94
N ARG A 341 -6.45 -18.35 0.74
CA ARG A 341 -5.34 -17.50 0.32
C ARG A 341 -5.55 -16.00 0.64
N GLY A 342 -6.77 -15.51 0.48
CA GLY A 342 -7.13 -14.12 0.78
C GLY A 342 -6.95 -13.75 2.26
N ALA A 343 -7.25 -14.63 3.20
CA ALA A 343 -7.10 -14.37 4.63
C ALA A 343 -5.62 -14.26 5.03
N GLY A 344 -4.75 -15.09 4.46
CA GLY A 344 -3.30 -15.00 4.68
C GLY A 344 -2.73 -13.67 4.22
N VAL A 345 -3.08 -13.26 3.00
CA VAL A 345 -2.64 -11.98 2.43
C VAL A 345 -3.18 -10.78 3.22
N SER A 346 -4.47 -10.78 3.59
CA SER A 346 -5.06 -9.70 4.39
C SER A 346 -4.36 -9.55 5.74
N MET A 347 -4.03 -10.68 6.38
CA MET A 347 -3.33 -10.65 7.66
C MET A 347 -1.88 -10.18 7.53
N PHE A 348 -1.20 -10.58 6.46
CA PHE A 348 0.13 -10.05 6.11
C PHE A 348 0.09 -8.53 5.89
N VAL A 349 -0.88 -8.05 5.11
CA VAL A 349 -1.07 -6.60 4.87
C VAL A 349 -1.34 -5.86 6.17
N LEU A 350 -2.18 -6.40 7.07
CA LEU A 350 -2.41 -5.81 8.39
C LEU A 350 -1.08 -5.68 9.17
N MET A 351 -0.27 -6.74 9.22
CA MET A 351 1.03 -6.71 9.92
C MET A 351 2.01 -5.72 9.29
N LEU A 352 2.07 -5.63 7.97
CA LEU A 352 2.87 -4.67 7.25
C LEU A 352 2.49 -3.22 7.63
N PHE A 353 1.19 -2.90 7.63
CA PHE A 353 0.71 -1.57 7.99
C PHE A 353 0.85 -1.27 9.48
N LEU A 354 0.74 -2.27 10.35
CA LEU A 354 1.06 -2.14 11.77
C LEU A 354 2.56 -1.79 11.95
N GLY A 355 3.44 -2.43 11.20
CA GLY A 355 4.87 -2.09 11.17
C GLY A 355 5.11 -0.64 10.73
N GLN A 356 4.47 -0.20 9.64
CA GLN A 356 4.55 1.19 9.18
C GLN A 356 4.06 2.18 10.24
N THR A 357 2.99 1.85 10.94
CA THR A 357 2.45 2.67 12.05
C THR A 357 3.45 2.81 13.19
N LEU A 358 4.05 1.69 13.61
CA LEU A 358 5.04 1.70 14.68
C LEU A 358 6.28 2.52 14.30
N ASN A 359 6.66 2.53 13.03
CA ASN A 359 7.80 3.35 12.58
C ASN A 359 7.58 4.86 12.74
N ALA A 360 6.38 5.39 12.56
CA ALA A 360 6.17 6.83 12.79
C ALA A 360 6.52 7.21 14.23
N TRP A 361 6.33 6.27 15.17
CA TRP A 361 6.73 6.45 16.57
C TRP A 361 8.24 6.28 16.78
N PHE A 362 8.82 5.22 16.26
CA PHE A 362 10.24 4.92 16.42
C PHE A 362 11.09 5.70 15.43
N GLY A 363 10.72 5.73 14.16
CA GLY A 363 11.42 6.47 13.10
C GLY A 363 11.37 7.98 13.31
N GLY A 364 10.25 8.51 13.82
CA GLY A 364 10.16 9.91 14.21
C GLY A 364 11.20 10.27 15.26
N LYS A 365 11.36 9.46 16.31
CA LYS A 365 12.42 9.66 17.33
C LYS A 365 13.84 9.54 16.74
N VAL A 366 14.03 8.68 15.74
CA VAL A 366 15.32 8.57 15.03
C VAL A 366 15.58 9.85 14.22
N VAL A 367 14.56 10.38 13.54
CA VAL A 367 14.67 11.64 12.79
C VAL A 367 14.97 12.81 13.72
N ASP A 368 14.27 12.90 14.85
CA ASP A 368 14.47 13.97 15.83
C ASP A 368 15.88 13.91 16.47
N ALA A 369 16.48 12.70 16.61
CA ALA A 369 17.81 12.50 17.19
C ALA A 369 18.97 12.58 16.17
N TRP A 370 18.77 12.05 14.95
CA TRP A 370 19.84 11.85 13.96
C TRP A 370 19.48 12.40 12.56
N ALA A 371 18.51 13.28 12.46
CA ALA A 371 17.89 13.74 11.22
C ALA A 371 17.32 12.56 10.37
N ALA A 372 16.76 12.85 9.20
CA ALA A 372 16.16 11.85 8.32
C ALA A 372 17.15 10.77 7.83
N ASN A 373 18.46 11.10 7.76
CA ASN A 373 19.52 10.17 7.38
C ASN A 373 19.59 8.94 8.31
N GLY A 374 19.33 9.13 9.62
CA GLY A 374 19.31 8.03 10.60
C GLY A 374 18.30 6.93 10.24
N VAL A 375 17.14 7.32 9.74
CA VAL A 375 16.09 6.36 9.33
C VAL A 375 16.56 5.51 8.14
N PHE A 376 17.31 6.09 7.21
CA PHE A 376 17.82 5.34 6.05
C PHE A 376 18.92 4.36 6.42
N TYR A 377 19.79 4.68 7.40
CA TYR A 377 20.74 3.69 7.94
C TYR A 377 19.99 2.52 8.58
N VAL A 378 18.96 2.80 9.38
CA VAL A 378 18.12 1.76 9.99
C VAL A 378 17.43 0.92 8.92
N ALA A 379 16.91 1.54 7.85
CA ALA A 379 16.26 0.83 6.75
C ALA A 379 17.24 -0.03 5.93
N ALA A 380 18.46 0.45 5.71
CA ALA A 380 19.51 -0.32 5.03
C ALA A 380 19.83 -1.61 5.82
N ILE A 381 20.09 -1.49 7.13
CA ILE A 381 20.31 -2.65 8.01
C ILE A 381 19.04 -3.52 8.08
N GLY A 382 17.88 -2.89 8.17
CA GLY A 382 16.57 -3.55 8.20
C GLY A 382 16.32 -4.43 6.98
N SER A 383 16.74 -4.00 5.79
CA SER A 383 16.62 -4.79 4.56
C SER A 383 17.41 -6.11 4.64
N LEU A 384 18.58 -6.09 5.25
CA LEU A 384 19.39 -7.31 5.50
C LEU A 384 18.67 -8.24 6.49
N LEU A 385 18.11 -7.69 7.57
CA LEU A 385 17.37 -8.46 8.58
C LEU A 385 16.14 -9.13 7.97
N VAL A 386 15.30 -8.39 7.24
CA VAL A 386 14.11 -8.92 6.57
C VAL A 386 14.46 -10.08 5.64
N SER A 387 15.50 -9.90 4.84
CA SER A 387 15.96 -10.94 3.91
C SER A 387 16.53 -12.16 4.62
N TRP A 388 17.25 -11.97 5.70
CA TRP A 388 17.74 -13.08 6.52
C TRP A 388 16.58 -13.88 7.14
N MET A 389 15.57 -13.18 7.67
CA MET A 389 14.37 -13.81 8.24
C MET A 389 13.64 -14.64 7.17
N LEU A 390 13.46 -14.09 5.96
CA LEU A 390 12.81 -14.78 4.85
C LEU A 390 13.64 -15.98 4.39
N ALA A 391 14.96 -15.84 4.23
CA ALA A 391 15.84 -16.93 3.83
C ALA A 391 15.80 -18.10 4.83
N ASN A 392 15.77 -17.80 6.14
CA ASN A 392 15.64 -18.81 7.18
C ASN A 392 14.28 -19.52 7.16
N HIS A 393 13.20 -18.76 6.90
CA HIS A 393 11.85 -19.33 6.75
C HIS A 393 11.82 -20.33 5.58
N LEU A 394 12.33 -19.96 4.42
CA LEU A 394 12.38 -20.82 3.23
C LEU A 394 13.22 -22.09 3.43
N ARG A 395 14.37 -21.98 4.12
CA ARG A 395 15.21 -23.15 4.47
C ARG A 395 14.47 -24.15 5.36
N GLN A 396 13.71 -23.66 6.34
CA GLN A 396 12.94 -24.54 7.24
C GLN A 396 11.79 -25.25 6.52
N GLN A 397 11.19 -24.63 5.51
CA GLN A 397 10.19 -25.29 4.67
C GLN A 397 10.79 -26.42 3.84
N SER A 398 12.00 -26.22 3.26
CA SER A 398 12.67 -27.25 2.45
C SER A 398 13.12 -28.47 3.24
N VAL A 399 13.35 -28.34 4.55
CA VAL A 399 13.72 -29.44 5.46
C VAL A 399 12.51 -30.19 5.96
N SER A 400 11.31 -29.59 5.96
CA SER A 400 10.07 -30.20 6.46
C SER A 400 9.28 -30.99 5.40
N ILE A 401 9.75 -31.03 4.15
CA ILE A 401 9.20 -31.88 3.09
C ILE A 401 10.07 -33.14 3.04
N PRO A 402 9.54 -34.34 3.42
CA PRO A 402 10.29 -35.59 3.40
C PRO A 402 10.58 -36.06 1.97
#